data_d2ca1a8f4f363ef46ca46184209540e6
#
_entry.id   d2ca1a8f4f363ef46ca46184209540e6
#
_cell.length_a   1.000
_cell.length_b   1.000
_cell.length_c   1.000
_cell.angle_alpha   90.00
_cell.angle_beta   90.00
_cell.angle_gamma   90.00
#
_symmetry.space_group_name_H-M   'P 1'
#
loop_
_entity.id
_entity.type
_entity.pdbx_description
1 polymer ?
#
loop_
_entity_poly.entity_id
_entity_poly.type
_entity_poly.pdbx_seq_one_letter_code
_entity_poly.pdbx_strand_id
1 'polypeptide(L)'
;MSTGVGMSSCCLSGKIREGKPKGTEKDINGIPCYVAEPENGDKTKTVVFLVDIFGWTLPNVRLLADSYAAAGFTAYIPDVHSGDSIDESFLQTVEPPLAQREQQSVVDKTASGAKIGATLGPWLVSHREAVARPIIENFIDKVRYIPGTNKVGVIGFCCGGRYAILAAQKPFSGSSEGKGVNASYACHPSLVSIPADFDPVAVPLSLALGDKDSLLGEKEVGQIREVMDAKKKGGQGGQLVESEVRIYKDQIHGFALRGDWGSEKDREAMDEAEKQGIEWFKKHLA
;
A
#
# COMPACT_ATOMS: atom_id res chain seq x y z
N MET A 1 16.66 6.19 -19.33
CA MET A 1 15.95 4.93 -19.67
C MET A 1 15.42 4.38 -18.36
N SER A 2 14.09 4.44 -18.16
CA SER A 2 13.43 3.89 -16.97
C SER A 2 13.52 2.37 -17.05
N THR A 3 14.31 1.75 -16.17
CA THR A 3 14.26 0.30 -15.97
C THR A 3 12.99 0.01 -15.17
N GLY A 4 11.91 -0.35 -15.88
CA GLY A 4 10.72 -0.87 -15.24
C GLY A 4 11.09 -2.13 -14.45
N VAL A 5 11.01 -2.05 -13.13
CA VAL A 5 11.20 -3.21 -12.26
C VAL A 5 9.96 -4.08 -12.41
N GLY A 6 10.10 -5.21 -13.07
CA GLY A 6 9.01 -6.17 -13.26
C GLY A 6 8.56 -6.74 -11.91
N MET A 7 7.29 -7.14 -11.81
CA MET A 7 6.82 -7.90 -10.64
C MET A 7 7.54 -9.23 -10.53
N SER A 8 8.09 -9.51 -9.36
CA SER A 8 8.75 -10.77 -9.04
C SER A 8 7.81 -11.73 -8.32
N SER A 9 8.23 -12.99 -8.20
CA SER A 9 7.50 -14.04 -7.48
C SER A 9 7.19 -13.70 -6.03
N CYS A 10 8.01 -12.87 -5.36
CA CYS A 10 7.73 -12.45 -3.99
C CYS A 10 6.51 -11.52 -3.83
N CYS A 11 6.00 -10.92 -4.91
CA CYS A 11 4.74 -10.19 -4.86
C CYS A 11 3.53 -11.06 -4.50
N LEU A 12 3.68 -12.37 -4.63
CA LEU A 12 2.60 -13.35 -4.53
C LEU A 12 2.74 -14.25 -3.29
N SER A 13 3.80 -14.07 -2.49
CA SER A 13 3.99 -14.82 -1.25
C SER A 13 3.12 -14.26 -0.12
N GLY A 14 2.82 -15.09 0.85
CA GLY A 14 2.15 -14.68 2.08
C GLY A 14 1.09 -15.66 2.56
N LYS A 15 0.55 -15.40 3.74
CA LYS A 15 -0.51 -16.18 4.38
C LYS A 15 -1.73 -15.33 4.66
N ILE A 16 -2.90 -15.96 4.63
CA ILE A 16 -4.17 -15.33 5.02
C ILE A 16 -4.21 -15.26 6.56
N ARG A 17 -4.50 -14.06 7.08
CA ARG A 17 -4.67 -13.80 8.51
C ARG A 17 -5.94 -14.46 9.02
N GLU A 18 -5.85 -15.19 10.11
CA GLU A 18 -7.01 -15.72 10.82
C GLU A 18 -7.76 -14.60 11.54
N GLY A 19 -9.07 -14.61 11.43
CA GLY A 19 -9.95 -13.63 12.08
C GLY A 19 -11.21 -13.37 11.27
N LYS A 20 -12.17 -12.71 11.89
CA LYS A 20 -13.41 -12.29 11.24
C LYS A 20 -13.44 -10.76 11.16
N PRO A 21 -13.42 -10.17 9.96
CA PRO A 21 -13.59 -8.75 9.78
C PRO A 21 -14.90 -8.24 10.40
N LYS A 22 -14.84 -7.07 11.05
CA LYS A 22 -15.96 -6.47 11.82
C LYS A 22 -16.66 -5.34 11.09
N GLY A 23 -16.02 -4.74 10.08
CA GLY A 23 -16.58 -3.67 9.27
C GLY A 23 -17.71 -4.14 8.36
N THR A 24 -18.21 -3.26 7.52
CA THR A 24 -19.33 -3.51 6.62
C THR A 24 -18.98 -3.15 5.18
N GLU A 25 -19.59 -3.85 4.23
CA GLU A 25 -19.49 -3.49 2.82
C GLU A 25 -20.54 -2.44 2.49
N LYS A 26 -20.11 -1.38 1.82
CA LYS A 26 -20.95 -0.26 1.36
C LYS A 26 -20.60 0.10 -0.08
N ASP A 27 -21.51 0.71 -0.78
CA ASP A 27 -21.21 1.41 -2.03
C ASP A 27 -20.91 2.88 -1.74
N ILE A 28 -19.79 3.37 -2.21
CA ILE A 28 -19.40 4.78 -2.10
C ILE A 28 -19.33 5.37 -3.51
N ASN A 29 -20.44 5.97 -3.95
CA ASN A 29 -20.57 6.57 -5.28
C ASN A 29 -20.24 5.60 -6.44
N GLY A 30 -20.80 4.40 -6.38
CA GLY A 30 -20.64 3.37 -7.40
C GLY A 30 -19.37 2.52 -7.27
N ILE A 31 -18.60 2.69 -6.19
CA ILE A 31 -17.42 1.88 -5.91
C ILE A 31 -17.68 1.03 -4.66
N PRO A 32 -17.71 -0.31 -4.78
CA PRO A 32 -17.78 -1.19 -3.62
C PRO A 32 -16.63 -0.93 -2.67
N CYS A 33 -16.92 -0.92 -1.38
CA CYS A 33 -15.94 -0.53 -0.37
C CYS A 33 -16.19 -1.26 0.95
N TYR A 34 -15.15 -1.79 1.57
CA TYR A 34 -15.22 -2.19 2.97
C TYR A 34 -15.00 -0.97 3.87
N VAL A 35 -15.84 -0.81 4.88
CA VAL A 35 -15.79 0.33 5.81
C VAL A 35 -15.68 -0.19 7.23
N ALA A 36 -14.62 0.18 7.92
CA ALA A 36 -14.46 -0.02 9.35
C ALA A 36 -14.54 1.34 10.06
N GLU A 37 -15.47 1.47 10.99
CA GLU A 37 -15.73 2.71 11.73
C GLU A 37 -15.33 2.52 13.20
N PRO A 38 -14.76 3.55 13.87
CA PRO A 38 -14.51 3.50 15.30
C PRO A 38 -15.83 3.40 16.08
N GLU A 39 -15.80 2.87 17.29
CA GLU A 39 -17.01 2.64 18.12
C GLU A 39 -17.87 3.91 18.33
N ASN A 40 -17.22 5.06 18.42
CA ASN A 40 -17.92 6.36 18.56
C ASN A 40 -18.45 6.94 17.24
N GLY A 41 -18.23 6.24 16.11
CA GLY A 41 -18.64 6.70 14.78
C GLY A 41 -17.93 7.96 14.27
N ASP A 42 -16.79 8.34 14.86
CA ASP A 42 -16.01 9.52 14.45
C ASP A 42 -15.43 9.35 13.04
N LYS A 43 -15.76 10.27 12.15
CA LYS A 43 -15.29 10.32 10.76
C LYS A 43 -14.29 11.44 10.51
N THR A 44 -13.98 12.23 11.53
CA THR A 44 -13.08 13.39 11.38
C THR A 44 -11.70 13.01 10.87
N LYS A 45 -11.23 11.80 11.22
CA LYS A 45 -9.95 11.22 10.79
C LYS A 45 -10.20 9.98 9.96
N THR A 46 -10.01 10.12 8.67
CA THR A 46 -10.30 9.05 7.70
C THR A 46 -9.01 8.55 7.06
N VAL A 47 -8.90 7.24 6.87
CA VAL A 47 -7.78 6.60 6.15
C VAL A 47 -8.32 5.75 5.01
N VAL A 48 -7.85 6.01 3.78
CA VAL A 48 -8.16 5.21 2.59
C VAL A 48 -7.05 4.20 2.37
N PHE A 49 -7.43 2.93 2.22
CA PHE A 49 -6.53 1.80 2.01
C PHE A 49 -6.47 1.45 0.52
N LEU A 50 -5.31 1.60 -0.08
CA LEU A 50 -5.04 1.21 -1.47
C LEU A 50 -4.38 -0.15 -1.47
N VAL A 51 -5.11 -1.12 -1.98
CA VAL A 51 -4.80 -2.54 -1.88
C VAL A 51 -3.71 -3.00 -2.86
N ASP A 52 -3.18 -4.18 -2.58
CA ASP A 52 -2.35 -4.94 -3.52
C ASP A 52 -3.21 -5.65 -4.58
N ILE A 53 -2.58 -6.49 -5.40
CA ILE A 53 -3.23 -7.21 -6.49
C ILE A 53 -4.37 -8.14 -6.05
N PHE A 54 -4.42 -8.56 -4.79
CA PHE A 54 -5.45 -9.44 -4.24
C PHE A 54 -6.73 -8.69 -3.84
N GLY A 55 -6.68 -7.37 -3.84
CA GLY A 55 -7.86 -6.53 -3.74
C GLY A 55 -8.43 -6.36 -2.34
N TRP A 56 -9.59 -5.73 -2.33
CA TRP A 56 -10.28 -5.26 -1.13
C TRP A 56 -11.02 -6.35 -0.33
N THR A 57 -11.18 -7.54 -0.91
CA THR A 57 -11.87 -8.68 -0.25
C THR A 57 -10.93 -9.51 0.60
N LEU A 58 -9.60 -9.35 0.46
CA LEU A 58 -8.61 -10.11 1.22
C LEU A 58 -8.82 -9.91 2.73
N PRO A 59 -8.98 -10.97 3.55
CA PRO A 59 -9.20 -10.84 4.98
C PRO A 59 -8.12 -10.03 5.69
N ASN A 60 -6.87 -10.14 5.26
CA ASN A 60 -5.72 -9.45 5.84
C ASN A 60 -5.89 -7.93 5.87
N VAL A 61 -6.25 -7.32 4.74
CA VAL A 61 -6.42 -5.87 4.68
C VAL A 61 -7.66 -5.41 5.45
N ARG A 62 -8.72 -6.23 5.48
CA ARG A 62 -9.94 -5.92 6.25
C ARG A 62 -9.68 -5.94 7.75
N LEU A 63 -8.95 -6.94 8.25
CA LEU A 63 -8.56 -7.03 9.66
C LEU A 63 -7.61 -5.89 10.06
N LEU A 64 -6.72 -5.48 9.14
CA LEU A 64 -5.88 -4.30 9.38
C LEU A 64 -6.71 -3.02 9.44
N ALA A 65 -7.71 -2.85 8.57
CA ALA A 65 -8.62 -1.70 8.63
C ALA A 65 -9.44 -1.67 9.94
N ASP A 66 -9.84 -2.83 10.47
CA ASP A 66 -10.49 -2.94 11.78
C ASP A 66 -9.56 -2.48 12.92
N SER A 67 -8.25 -2.77 12.83
CA SER A 67 -7.26 -2.27 13.80
C SER A 67 -7.14 -0.74 13.75
N TYR A 68 -7.19 -0.16 12.54
CA TYR A 68 -7.21 1.30 12.39
C TYR A 68 -8.50 1.91 12.93
N ALA A 69 -9.63 1.24 12.75
CA ALA A 69 -10.89 1.68 13.35
C ALA A 69 -10.83 1.64 14.88
N ALA A 70 -10.27 0.58 15.47
CA ALA A 70 -10.02 0.51 16.91
C ALA A 70 -9.06 1.61 17.42
N ALA A 71 -8.15 2.09 16.56
CA ALA A 71 -7.24 3.19 16.85
C ALA A 71 -7.88 4.59 16.69
N GLY A 72 -9.16 4.67 16.27
CA GLY A 72 -9.95 5.91 16.16
C GLY A 72 -9.98 6.53 14.75
N PHE A 73 -9.75 5.75 13.69
CA PHE A 73 -9.86 6.20 12.31
C PHE A 73 -11.07 5.55 11.62
N THR A 74 -11.79 6.28 10.79
CA THR A 74 -12.67 5.63 9.82
C THR A 74 -11.83 5.15 8.65
N ALA A 75 -11.83 3.84 8.40
CA ALA A 75 -11.05 3.20 7.36
C ALA A 75 -11.93 2.79 6.18
N TYR A 76 -11.51 3.12 4.96
CA TYR A 76 -12.17 2.76 3.71
C TYR A 76 -11.22 1.92 2.84
N ILE A 77 -11.66 0.75 2.39
CA ILE A 77 -10.94 -0.10 1.43
C ILE A 77 -11.79 -0.18 0.16
N PRO A 78 -11.57 0.69 -0.85
CA PRO A 78 -12.31 0.66 -2.10
C PRO A 78 -11.89 -0.49 -3.01
N ASP A 79 -12.82 -0.97 -3.83
CA ASP A 79 -12.53 -1.81 -4.98
C ASP A 79 -11.90 -0.98 -6.11
N VAL A 80 -10.60 -0.76 -6.04
CA VAL A 80 -9.84 -0.03 -7.06
C VAL A 80 -9.55 -0.87 -8.31
N HIS A 81 -9.84 -2.17 -8.26
CA HIS A 81 -9.65 -3.10 -9.39
C HIS A 81 -10.93 -3.39 -10.16
N SER A 82 -12.06 -2.78 -9.78
CA SER A 82 -13.35 -2.93 -10.46
C SER A 82 -13.80 -4.40 -10.58
N GLY A 83 -13.61 -5.19 -9.53
CA GLY A 83 -13.95 -6.61 -9.46
C GLY A 83 -12.91 -7.55 -10.08
N ASP A 84 -11.83 -7.04 -10.66
CA ASP A 84 -10.78 -7.84 -11.34
C ASP A 84 -9.51 -7.97 -10.45
N SER A 85 -9.70 -8.35 -9.18
CA SER A 85 -8.59 -8.69 -8.29
C SER A 85 -8.06 -10.10 -8.59
N ILE A 86 -6.78 -10.32 -8.33
CA ILE A 86 -6.20 -11.67 -8.42
C ILE A 86 -6.76 -12.52 -7.29
N ASP A 87 -7.25 -13.72 -7.63
CA ASP A 87 -7.83 -14.65 -6.66
C ASP A 87 -6.82 -15.08 -5.58
N GLU A 88 -7.27 -15.15 -4.32
CA GLU A 88 -6.42 -15.48 -3.17
C GLU A 88 -5.82 -16.89 -3.26
N SER A 89 -6.44 -17.82 -3.99
CA SER A 89 -5.89 -19.16 -4.24
C SER A 89 -4.56 -19.10 -4.99
N PHE A 90 -4.30 -17.99 -5.69
CA PHE A 90 -3.03 -17.75 -6.34
C PHE A 90 -1.87 -17.58 -5.34
N LEU A 91 -2.13 -17.08 -4.12
CA LEU A 91 -1.18 -17.08 -3.01
C LEU A 91 -0.63 -18.47 -2.70
N GLN A 92 -1.49 -19.48 -2.74
CA GLN A 92 -1.11 -20.87 -2.42
C GLN A 92 -0.41 -21.57 -3.59
N THR A 93 -0.62 -21.10 -4.82
CA THR A 93 -0.15 -21.75 -6.04
C THR A 93 1.26 -21.29 -6.44
N VAL A 94 1.67 -20.08 -6.07
CA VAL A 94 2.83 -19.42 -6.68
C VAL A 94 4.03 -19.37 -5.76
N GLU A 95 3.88 -19.52 -4.44
CA GLU A 95 5.08 -19.51 -3.59
C GLU A 95 4.99 -20.32 -2.29
N PRO A 96 6.00 -21.20 -2.13
CA PRO A 96 6.30 -21.79 -0.84
C PRO A 96 6.95 -20.76 0.11
N PRO A 97 6.89 -20.99 1.43
CA PRO A 97 7.61 -20.19 2.42
C PRO A 97 9.09 -20.02 2.08
N LEU A 98 9.73 -18.95 2.56
CA LEU A 98 11.13 -18.59 2.28
C LEU A 98 12.09 -19.78 2.37
N ALA A 99 11.95 -20.63 3.38
CA ALA A 99 12.75 -21.84 3.57
C ALA A 99 12.61 -22.86 2.43
N GLN A 100 11.49 -22.89 1.73
CA GLN A 100 11.28 -23.78 0.58
C GLN A 100 11.80 -23.14 -0.72
N ARG A 101 11.87 -21.81 -0.81
CA ARG A 101 12.42 -21.09 -1.98
C ARG A 101 13.92 -21.38 -2.19
N GLU A 102 14.66 -21.44 -1.10
CA GLU A 102 16.10 -21.73 -1.15
C GLU A 102 16.38 -23.15 -1.68
N GLN A 103 15.39 -24.04 -1.56
CA GLN A 103 15.47 -25.44 -2.00
C GLN A 103 14.89 -25.67 -3.41
N GLN A 104 14.21 -24.68 -4.02
CA GLN A 104 13.64 -24.82 -5.36
C GLN A 104 14.73 -24.93 -6.44
N SER A 105 14.54 -25.88 -7.36
CA SER A 105 15.39 -26.01 -8.54
C SER A 105 15.22 -24.81 -9.50
N VAL A 106 16.20 -24.62 -10.38
CA VAL A 106 16.14 -23.60 -11.44
C VAL A 106 14.91 -23.83 -12.36
N VAL A 107 14.54 -25.09 -12.59
CA VAL A 107 13.38 -25.45 -13.43
C VAL A 107 12.08 -25.01 -12.78
N ASP A 108 11.93 -25.24 -11.46
CA ASP A 108 10.72 -24.82 -10.71
C ASP A 108 10.59 -23.29 -10.68
N LYS A 109 11.68 -22.58 -10.48
CA LYS A 109 11.71 -21.10 -10.51
C LYS A 109 11.31 -20.54 -11.88
N THR A 110 11.76 -21.19 -12.96
CA THR A 110 11.42 -20.77 -14.33
C THR A 110 9.94 -21.02 -14.64
N ALA A 111 9.41 -22.19 -14.25
CA ALA A 111 8.00 -22.54 -14.47
C ALA A 111 7.06 -21.62 -13.66
N SER A 112 7.41 -21.34 -12.41
CA SER A 112 6.67 -20.39 -11.56
C SER A 112 6.70 -18.98 -12.17
N GLY A 113 7.87 -18.50 -12.62
CA GLY A 113 8.01 -17.21 -13.27
C GLY A 113 7.16 -17.07 -14.55
N ALA A 114 7.10 -18.11 -15.37
CA ALA A 114 6.26 -18.12 -16.58
C ALA A 114 4.76 -18.05 -16.24
N LYS A 115 4.31 -18.79 -15.22
CA LYS A 115 2.92 -18.76 -14.75
C LYS A 115 2.56 -17.39 -14.17
N ILE A 116 3.44 -16.80 -13.39
CA ILE A 116 3.29 -15.44 -12.86
C ILE A 116 3.15 -14.44 -14.00
N GLY A 117 4.06 -14.47 -14.96
CA GLY A 117 4.03 -13.57 -16.12
C GLY A 117 2.76 -13.71 -16.94
N ALA A 118 2.28 -14.93 -17.15
CA ALA A 118 1.04 -15.20 -17.88
C ALA A 118 -0.22 -14.68 -17.16
N THR A 119 -0.23 -14.70 -15.83
CA THR A 119 -1.37 -14.20 -15.02
C THR A 119 -1.30 -12.70 -14.81
N LEU A 120 -0.15 -12.18 -14.39
CA LEU A 120 0.00 -10.76 -14.04
C LEU A 120 0.21 -9.86 -15.24
N GLY A 121 0.77 -10.34 -16.34
CA GLY A 121 1.02 -9.52 -17.52
C GLY A 121 -0.25 -8.85 -18.05
N PRO A 122 -1.31 -9.61 -18.39
CA PRO A 122 -2.59 -9.04 -18.82
C PRO A 122 -3.23 -8.15 -17.75
N TRP A 123 -3.17 -8.57 -16.49
CA TRP A 123 -3.72 -7.82 -15.36
C TRP A 123 -3.05 -6.45 -15.20
N LEU A 124 -1.73 -6.37 -15.31
CA LEU A 124 -0.98 -5.11 -15.24
C LEU A 124 -1.33 -4.16 -16.40
N VAL A 125 -1.63 -4.71 -17.57
CA VAL A 125 -2.07 -3.91 -18.72
C VAL A 125 -3.46 -3.33 -18.48
N SER A 126 -4.40 -4.11 -17.94
CA SER A 126 -5.76 -3.64 -17.63
C SER A 126 -5.78 -2.67 -16.44
N HIS A 127 -4.85 -2.80 -15.48
CA HIS A 127 -4.74 -1.94 -14.29
C HIS A 127 -3.58 -0.92 -14.36
N ARG A 128 -3.12 -0.58 -15.57
CA ARG A 128 -2.09 0.45 -15.77
C ARG A 128 -2.53 1.79 -15.17
N GLU A 129 -1.59 2.66 -14.87
CA GLU A 129 -1.82 3.95 -14.21
C GLU A 129 -2.95 4.77 -14.84
N ALA A 130 -3.03 4.82 -16.17
CA ALA A 130 -4.08 5.55 -16.88
C ALA A 130 -5.51 5.03 -16.61
N VAL A 131 -5.66 3.81 -16.08
CA VAL A 131 -6.95 3.22 -15.68
C VAL A 131 -7.16 3.31 -14.17
N ALA A 132 -6.18 2.87 -13.38
CA ALA A 132 -6.33 2.79 -11.93
C ALA A 132 -6.31 4.16 -11.24
N ARG A 133 -5.44 5.08 -11.69
CA ARG A 133 -5.28 6.39 -11.05
C ARG A 133 -6.57 7.22 -11.02
N PRO A 134 -7.35 7.36 -12.10
CA PRO A 134 -8.61 8.11 -12.04
C PRO A 134 -9.65 7.51 -11.06
N ILE A 135 -9.69 6.18 -10.91
CA ILE A 135 -10.58 5.50 -9.96
C ILE A 135 -10.19 5.88 -8.54
N ILE A 136 -8.90 5.79 -8.24
CA ILE A 136 -8.34 6.09 -6.91
C ILE A 136 -8.53 7.58 -6.56
N GLU A 137 -8.19 8.47 -7.48
CA GLU A 137 -8.35 9.92 -7.29
C GLU A 137 -9.81 10.30 -7.05
N ASN A 138 -10.72 9.78 -7.87
CA ASN A 138 -12.15 10.00 -7.70
C ASN A 138 -12.66 9.49 -6.34
N PHE A 139 -12.22 8.29 -5.92
CA PHE A 139 -12.63 7.74 -4.63
C PHE A 139 -12.14 8.62 -3.46
N ILE A 140 -10.87 8.98 -3.43
CA ILE A 140 -10.30 9.84 -2.39
C ILE A 140 -11.01 11.20 -2.35
N ASP A 141 -11.32 11.76 -3.52
CA ASP A 141 -12.06 13.02 -3.61
C ASP A 141 -13.48 12.88 -3.01
N LYS A 142 -14.20 11.81 -3.34
CA LYS A 142 -15.54 11.54 -2.78
C LYS A 142 -15.51 11.34 -1.26
N VAL A 143 -14.54 10.63 -0.73
CA VAL A 143 -14.39 10.42 0.72
C VAL A 143 -14.28 11.74 1.47
N ARG A 144 -13.65 12.75 0.90
CA ARG A 144 -13.52 14.08 1.51
C ARG A 144 -14.83 14.79 1.73
N TYR A 145 -15.81 14.55 0.85
CA TYR A 145 -17.14 15.18 0.93
C TYR A 145 -18.13 14.34 1.74
N ILE A 146 -17.72 13.20 2.30
CA ILE A 146 -18.56 12.48 3.26
C ILE A 146 -18.75 13.36 4.50
N PRO A 147 -19.99 13.61 4.94
CA PRO A 147 -20.25 14.44 6.11
C PRO A 147 -19.50 13.95 7.35
N GLY A 148 -18.78 14.85 8.01
CA GLY A 148 -17.95 14.56 9.17
C GLY A 148 -16.47 14.31 8.83
N THR A 149 -16.09 14.06 7.59
CA THR A 149 -14.69 13.93 7.20
C THR A 149 -13.98 15.30 7.26
N ASN A 150 -12.89 15.37 8.02
CA ASN A 150 -12.08 16.58 8.15
C ASN A 150 -10.68 16.38 7.53
N LYS A 151 -9.99 15.31 7.93
CA LYS A 151 -8.66 14.97 7.43
C LYS A 151 -8.65 13.59 6.81
N VAL A 152 -7.91 13.45 5.71
CA VAL A 152 -7.78 12.20 4.96
C VAL A 152 -6.32 11.79 4.86
N GLY A 153 -6.02 10.58 5.35
CA GLY A 153 -4.78 9.87 5.10
C GLY A 153 -4.96 8.79 4.03
N VAL A 154 -3.87 8.39 3.42
CA VAL A 154 -3.84 7.28 2.48
C VAL A 154 -2.76 6.29 2.88
N ILE A 155 -3.13 5.01 3.03
CA ILE A 155 -2.19 3.91 3.17
C ILE A 155 -2.25 3.04 1.92
N GLY A 156 -1.11 2.52 1.47
CA GLY A 156 -1.06 1.64 0.30
C GLY A 156 -0.06 0.51 0.42
N PHE A 157 -0.38 -0.60 -0.25
CA PHE A 157 0.39 -1.84 -0.22
C PHE A 157 0.76 -2.28 -1.64
N CYS A 158 2.00 -2.70 -1.87
CA CYS A 158 2.46 -3.17 -3.18
C CYS A 158 2.20 -2.12 -4.29
N CYS A 159 1.41 -2.44 -5.33
CA CYS A 159 1.00 -1.46 -6.34
C CYS A 159 0.18 -0.30 -5.74
N GLY A 160 -0.69 -0.56 -4.75
CA GLY A 160 -1.37 0.47 -3.96
C GLY A 160 -0.40 1.37 -3.19
N GLY A 161 0.77 0.84 -2.79
CA GLY A 161 1.84 1.62 -2.15
C GLY A 161 2.39 2.72 -3.06
N ARG A 162 2.54 2.45 -4.37
CA ARG A 162 2.88 3.50 -5.33
C ARG A 162 1.81 4.59 -5.37
N TYR A 163 0.53 4.21 -5.40
CA TYR A 163 -0.54 5.20 -5.41
C TYR A 163 -0.63 6.01 -4.11
N ALA A 164 -0.24 5.43 -2.96
CA ALA A 164 -0.10 6.20 -1.73
C ALA A 164 1.03 7.25 -1.83
N ILE A 165 2.14 6.93 -2.50
CA ILE A 165 3.22 7.90 -2.80
C ILE A 165 2.70 8.99 -3.75
N LEU A 166 2.01 8.61 -4.83
CA LEU A 166 1.41 9.57 -5.78
C LEU A 166 0.36 10.46 -5.09
N ALA A 167 -0.42 9.92 -4.13
CA ALA A 167 -1.36 10.69 -3.35
C ALA A 167 -0.68 11.76 -2.47
N ALA A 168 0.58 11.56 -2.09
CA ALA A 168 1.36 12.54 -1.37
C ALA A 168 1.88 13.70 -2.23
N GLN A 169 1.71 13.66 -3.54
CA GLN A 169 2.11 14.72 -4.46
C GLN A 169 1.07 15.86 -4.52
N LYS A 170 1.45 17.04 -5.00
CA LYS A 170 0.55 18.14 -5.34
C LYS A 170 0.68 18.49 -6.83
N PRO A 171 -0.44 18.64 -7.55
CA PRO A 171 -1.80 18.30 -7.16
C PRO A 171 -2.07 16.79 -7.34
N PHE A 172 -2.47 16.13 -6.28
CA PHE A 172 -3.10 14.82 -6.39
C PHE A 172 -4.61 15.07 -6.36
N SER A 173 -5.32 14.43 -7.29
CA SER A 173 -6.71 14.66 -7.66
C SER A 173 -6.98 15.97 -8.41
N GLY A 174 -7.87 15.88 -9.41
CA GLY A 174 -8.41 17.03 -10.15
C GLY A 174 -9.30 17.94 -9.31
N SER A 175 -9.16 17.93 -7.99
CA SER A 175 -9.92 18.84 -7.13
C SER A 175 -9.41 20.25 -7.36
N SER A 176 -10.25 21.04 -8.06
CA SER A 176 -10.08 22.47 -8.31
C SER A 176 -9.88 23.30 -7.03
N GLU A 177 -10.05 22.69 -5.84
CA GLU A 177 -9.98 23.36 -4.54
C GLU A 177 -8.70 23.08 -3.74
N GLY A 178 -7.72 22.36 -4.30
CA GLY A 178 -6.40 22.19 -3.69
C GLY A 178 -6.35 21.35 -2.40
N LYS A 179 -7.41 20.63 -2.08
CA LYS A 179 -7.49 19.77 -0.90
C LYS A 179 -6.92 18.38 -1.21
N GLY A 180 -5.61 18.23 -1.32
CA GLY A 180 -4.89 16.95 -1.37
C GLY A 180 -5.05 16.12 -0.09
N VAL A 181 -4.46 14.93 0.02
CA VAL A 181 -4.42 14.17 1.28
C VAL A 181 -3.59 14.90 2.33
N ASN A 182 -3.81 14.59 3.61
CA ASN A 182 -3.09 15.21 4.71
C ASN A 182 -1.78 14.49 5.04
N ALA A 183 -1.75 13.16 4.84
CA ALA A 183 -0.56 12.32 5.00
C ALA A 183 -0.72 11.02 4.22
N SER A 184 0.41 10.40 3.88
CA SER A 184 0.43 9.09 3.23
C SER A 184 1.39 8.13 3.93
N TYR A 185 1.08 6.83 3.83
CA TYR A 185 1.92 5.75 4.29
C TYR A 185 1.97 4.65 3.23
N ALA A 186 3.16 4.28 2.77
CA ALA A 186 3.34 3.26 1.75
C ALA A 186 4.15 2.07 2.29
N CYS A 187 3.55 0.89 2.23
CA CYS A 187 4.16 -0.36 2.65
C CYS A 187 4.64 -1.15 1.43
N HIS A 188 5.90 -1.56 1.44
CA HIS A 188 6.53 -2.37 0.36
C HIS A 188 6.01 -1.99 -1.04
N PRO A 189 6.13 -0.71 -1.45
CA PRO A 189 5.58 -0.26 -2.73
C PRO A 189 6.25 -0.95 -3.91
N SER A 190 5.47 -1.23 -4.96
CA SER A 190 5.96 -1.76 -6.23
C SER A 190 5.68 -0.80 -7.38
N LEU A 191 6.30 -1.05 -8.54
CA LEU A 191 6.10 -0.27 -9.78
C LEU A 191 6.46 1.22 -9.64
N VAL A 192 7.26 1.59 -8.65
CA VAL A 192 7.70 2.97 -8.44
C VAL A 192 8.75 3.40 -9.45
N SER A 193 8.72 4.67 -9.82
CA SER A 193 9.75 5.35 -10.60
C SER A 193 10.56 6.27 -9.70
N ILE A 194 11.86 5.99 -9.55
CA ILE A 194 12.75 6.78 -8.69
C ILE A 194 13.69 7.62 -9.58
N PRO A 195 13.80 8.93 -9.34
CA PRO A 195 13.17 9.72 -8.28
C PRO A 195 11.78 10.27 -8.62
N ALA A 196 11.26 10.03 -9.84
CA ALA A 196 10.13 10.75 -10.42
C ALA A 196 8.83 10.70 -9.59
N ASP A 197 8.52 9.57 -8.93
CA ASP A 197 7.34 9.45 -8.07
C ASP A 197 7.55 10.17 -6.72
N PHE A 198 8.78 10.40 -6.29
CA PHE A 198 9.12 10.98 -4.97
C PHE A 198 9.41 12.49 -5.04
N ASP A 199 9.97 12.98 -6.13
CA ASP A 199 10.30 14.42 -6.29
C ASP A 199 9.08 15.34 -6.08
N PRO A 200 7.87 15.03 -6.58
CA PRO A 200 6.71 15.90 -6.40
C PRO A 200 6.03 15.77 -5.03
N VAL A 201 6.47 14.84 -4.15
CA VAL A 201 5.87 14.65 -2.81
C VAL A 201 5.88 15.96 -2.03
N ALA A 202 4.71 16.34 -1.52
CA ALA A 202 4.47 17.64 -0.91
C ALA A 202 3.69 17.59 0.41
N VAL A 203 3.26 16.39 0.85
CA VAL A 203 2.65 16.15 2.16
C VAL A 203 3.43 15.08 2.91
N PRO A 204 3.25 14.95 4.23
CA PRO A 204 3.94 13.95 5.04
C PRO A 204 3.82 12.54 4.46
N LEU A 205 4.96 11.86 4.30
CA LEU A 205 5.07 10.51 3.74
C LEU A 205 5.91 9.59 4.63
N SER A 206 5.32 8.48 5.07
CA SER A 206 6.02 7.39 5.74
C SER A 206 6.15 6.17 4.82
N LEU A 207 7.25 5.45 4.92
CA LEU A 207 7.56 4.27 4.12
C LEU A 207 7.98 3.10 5.02
N ALA A 208 7.38 1.93 4.81
CA ALA A 208 7.80 0.66 5.41
C ALA A 208 8.36 -0.25 4.31
N LEU A 209 9.66 -0.51 4.34
CA LEU A 209 10.38 -1.24 3.32
C LEU A 209 11.07 -2.47 3.92
N GLY A 210 11.03 -3.61 3.24
CA GLY A 210 11.78 -4.80 3.64
C GLY A 210 13.20 -4.78 3.05
N ASP A 211 14.22 -5.19 3.82
CA ASP A 211 15.61 -5.27 3.31
C ASP A 211 15.86 -6.47 2.39
N LYS A 212 14.91 -7.41 2.33
CA LYS A 212 14.89 -8.56 1.41
C LYS A 212 13.82 -8.43 0.31
N ASP A 213 13.27 -7.24 0.14
CA ASP A 213 12.33 -6.95 -0.93
C ASP A 213 13.06 -6.97 -2.29
N SER A 214 12.66 -7.91 -3.15
CA SER A 214 13.31 -8.08 -4.47
C SER A 214 12.90 -7.01 -5.49
N LEU A 215 11.90 -6.17 -5.17
CA LEU A 215 11.42 -5.09 -6.02
C LEU A 215 12.06 -3.74 -5.68
N LEU A 216 12.53 -3.59 -4.43
CA LEU A 216 13.23 -2.41 -3.94
C LEU A 216 14.49 -2.86 -3.20
N GLY A 217 15.57 -3.05 -3.93
CA GLY A 217 16.87 -3.41 -3.38
C GLY A 217 17.55 -2.24 -2.67
N GLU A 218 18.72 -2.51 -2.11
CA GLU A 218 19.51 -1.53 -1.34
C GLU A 218 19.77 -0.23 -2.12
N LYS A 219 20.02 -0.34 -3.44
CA LYS A 219 20.25 0.81 -4.32
C LYS A 219 19.01 1.70 -4.42
N GLU A 220 17.85 1.11 -4.69
CA GLU A 220 16.58 1.82 -4.81
C GLU A 220 16.19 2.47 -3.47
N VAL A 221 16.36 1.75 -2.38
CA VAL A 221 16.15 2.27 -1.01
C VAL A 221 17.09 3.44 -0.72
N GLY A 222 18.35 3.35 -1.13
CA GLY A 222 19.32 4.45 -1.00
C GLY A 222 18.88 5.72 -1.74
N GLN A 223 18.42 5.57 -2.98
CA GLN A 223 17.90 6.68 -3.79
C GLN A 223 16.64 7.32 -3.17
N ILE A 224 15.71 6.49 -2.69
CA ILE A 224 14.50 6.99 -1.99
C ILE A 224 14.88 7.81 -0.76
N ARG A 225 15.79 7.30 0.06
CA ARG A 225 16.29 8.03 1.24
C ARG A 225 16.92 9.36 0.88
N GLU A 226 17.77 9.39 -0.14
CA GLU A 226 18.42 10.62 -0.61
C GLU A 226 17.38 11.69 -0.98
N VAL A 227 16.38 11.34 -1.78
CA VAL A 227 15.31 12.27 -2.17
C VAL A 227 14.50 12.73 -0.96
N MET A 228 14.09 11.80 -0.08
CA MET A 228 13.25 12.14 1.06
C MET A 228 14.02 12.94 2.13
N ASP A 229 15.31 12.69 2.34
CA ASP A 229 16.15 13.48 3.25
C ASP A 229 16.45 14.88 2.71
N ALA A 230 16.56 15.04 1.39
CA ALA A 230 16.63 16.35 0.77
C ALA A 230 15.35 17.16 1.02
N LYS A 231 14.17 16.54 0.94
CA LYS A 231 12.88 17.18 1.21
C LYS A 231 12.70 17.60 2.66
N LYS A 232 13.23 16.85 3.63
CA LYS A 232 13.26 17.25 5.05
C LYS A 232 14.05 18.55 5.29
N LYS A 233 14.99 18.84 4.42
CA LYS A 233 15.86 20.04 4.50
C LYS A 233 15.38 21.19 3.62
N GLY A 234 14.21 21.07 2.99
CA GLY A 234 13.65 22.10 2.12
C GLY A 234 14.13 22.05 0.67
N GLY A 235 14.51 20.90 0.13
CA GLY A 235 14.90 20.53 -1.23
C GLY A 235 14.72 21.55 -2.37
N GLN A 236 14.68 21.15 -3.61
CA GLN A 236 14.35 22.03 -4.73
C GLN A 236 12.92 22.60 -4.54
N GLY A 237 12.82 23.92 -4.26
CA GLY A 237 11.53 24.60 -4.06
C GLY A 237 11.24 25.04 -2.62
N GLY A 238 12.12 24.76 -1.65
CA GLY A 238 12.02 25.29 -0.28
C GLY A 238 10.90 24.71 0.60
N GLN A 239 10.11 23.77 0.09
CA GLN A 239 9.04 23.15 0.86
C GLN A 239 9.59 22.03 1.73
N LEU A 240 9.45 22.18 3.06
CA LEU A 240 9.77 21.14 4.02
C LEU A 240 8.69 20.06 4.00
N VAL A 241 9.09 18.82 3.82
CA VAL A 241 8.19 17.66 3.86
C VAL A 241 8.66 16.72 4.95
N GLU A 242 7.81 16.47 5.93
CA GLU A 242 8.10 15.45 6.92
C GLU A 242 8.03 14.07 6.29
N SER A 243 9.05 13.25 6.52
CA SER A 243 9.09 11.89 5.99
C SER A 243 9.79 10.94 6.96
N GLU A 244 9.36 9.67 6.89
CA GLU A 244 9.96 8.55 7.59
C GLU A 244 10.24 7.43 6.59
N VAL A 245 11.44 6.86 6.62
CA VAL A 245 11.79 5.66 5.85
C VAL A 245 12.29 4.61 6.83
N ARG A 246 11.43 3.64 7.16
CA ARG A 246 11.76 2.55 8.06
C ARG A 246 12.07 1.29 7.27
N ILE A 247 13.20 0.65 7.58
CA ILE A 247 13.63 -0.62 6.98
C ILE A 247 13.36 -1.74 7.98
N TYR A 248 12.64 -2.76 7.52
CA TYR A 248 12.31 -3.94 8.28
C TYR A 248 13.27 -5.07 7.90
N LYS A 249 14.04 -5.50 8.92
CA LYS A 249 15.09 -6.49 8.73
C LYS A 249 14.53 -7.85 8.34
N ASP A 250 15.15 -8.48 7.36
CA ASP A 250 14.81 -9.80 6.82
C ASP A 250 13.37 -9.92 6.30
N GLN A 251 12.74 -8.78 5.97
CA GLN A 251 11.40 -8.75 5.43
C GLN A 251 11.39 -8.67 3.91
N ILE A 252 10.55 -9.49 3.31
CA ILE A 252 10.34 -9.57 1.85
C ILE A 252 9.19 -8.66 1.40
N HIS A 253 8.97 -8.59 0.09
CA HIS A 253 7.80 -7.90 -0.47
C HIS A 253 6.50 -8.48 0.09
N GLY A 254 5.55 -7.61 0.44
CA GLY A 254 4.25 -8.02 0.98
C GLY A 254 4.20 -8.20 2.50
N PHE A 255 5.32 -8.08 3.20
CA PHE A 255 5.44 -8.42 4.62
C PHE A 255 4.40 -7.72 5.51
N ALA A 256 4.14 -6.43 5.29
CA ALA A 256 3.26 -5.63 6.17
C ALA A 256 1.78 -6.05 6.10
N LEU A 257 1.40 -6.84 5.09
CA LEU A 257 0.02 -7.30 4.90
C LEU A 257 -0.11 -8.82 4.90
N ARG A 258 0.89 -9.53 4.38
CA ARG A 258 0.82 -10.96 4.06
C ARG A 258 1.99 -11.77 4.60
N GLY A 259 2.68 -11.31 5.65
CA GLY A 259 3.76 -12.03 6.33
C GLY A 259 3.29 -13.38 6.88
N ASP A 260 4.24 -14.25 7.23
CA ASP A 260 3.94 -15.56 7.83
C ASP A 260 3.54 -15.44 9.31
N TRP A 261 2.25 -15.55 9.59
CA TRP A 261 1.71 -15.55 10.96
C TRP A 261 2.26 -16.69 11.85
N GLY A 262 2.82 -17.74 11.26
CA GLY A 262 3.53 -18.81 11.98
C GLY A 262 4.95 -18.43 12.40
N SER A 263 5.53 -17.41 11.80
CA SER A 263 6.85 -16.86 12.11
C SER A 263 6.71 -15.72 13.12
N GLU A 264 7.36 -15.82 14.29
CA GLU A 264 7.37 -14.76 15.30
C GLU A 264 7.94 -13.46 14.72
N LYS A 265 9.04 -13.55 13.98
CA LYS A 265 9.71 -12.44 13.33
C LYS A 265 8.81 -11.69 12.33
N ASP A 266 8.03 -12.43 11.53
CA ASP A 266 7.15 -11.81 10.55
C ASP A 266 5.94 -11.17 11.24
N ARG A 267 5.41 -11.79 12.31
CA ARG A 267 4.36 -11.18 13.15
C ARG A 267 4.84 -9.87 13.76
N GLU A 268 6.02 -9.86 14.39
CA GLU A 268 6.61 -8.64 14.96
C GLU A 268 6.75 -7.54 13.91
N ALA A 269 7.23 -7.87 12.71
CA ALA A 269 7.38 -6.91 11.63
C ALA A 269 6.02 -6.37 11.13
N MET A 270 4.99 -7.23 11.04
CA MET A 270 3.62 -6.80 10.70
C MET A 270 3.03 -5.89 11.76
N ASP A 271 3.15 -6.24 13.03
CA ASP A 271 2.64 -5.46 14.16
C ASP A 271 3.35 -4.10 14.24
N GLU A 272 4.65 -4.07 14.03
CA GLU A 272 5.42 -2.83 13.98
C GLU A 272 5.07 -1.94 12.78
N ALA A 273 4.80 -2.52 11.60
CA ALA A 273 4.35 -1.77 10.44
C ALA A 273 2.93 -1.21 10.63
N GLU A 274 2.02 -1.99 11.25
CA GLU A 274 0.70 -1.52 11.66
C GLU A 274 0.83 -0.33 12.63
N LYS A 275 1.65 -0.49 13.66
CA LYS A 275 1.92 0.57 14.66
C LYS A 275 2.52 1.82 14.03
N GLN A 276 3.51 1.67 13.14
CA GLN A 276 4.11 2.80 12.40
C GLN A 276 3.04 3.62 11.69
N GLY A 277 2.14 2.97 10.93
CA GLY A 277 1.09 3.64 10.20
C GLY A 277 0.06 4.32 11.12
N ILE A 278 -0.38 3.65 12.18
CA ILE A 278 -1.31 4.22 13.17
C ILE A 278 -0.70 5.46 13.85
N GLU A 279 0.56 5.39 14.30
CA GLU A 279 1.25 6.52 14.93
C GLU A 279 1.45 7.66 13.95
N TRP A 280 1.81 7.35 12.68
CA TRP A 280 1.94 8.33 11.61
C TRP A 280 0.65 9.12 11.41
N PHE A 281 -0.47 8.41 11.26
CA PHE A 281 -1.75 9.08 11.06
C PHE A 281 -2.28 9.76 12.32
N LYS A 282 -2.03 9.25 13.53
CA LYS A 282 -2.33 9.99 14.77
C LYS A 282 -1.63 11.33 14.81
N LYS A 283 -0.39 11.40 14.36
CA LYS A 283 0.38 12.64 14.32
C LYS A 283 -0.13 13.64 13.27
N HIS A 284 -0.46 13.17 12.08
CA HIS A 284 -0.74 14.05 10.93
C HIS A 284 -2.21 14.30 10.65
N LEU A 285 -3.10 13.50 11.24
CA LEU A 285 -4.55 13.69 11.15
C LEU A 285 -5.17 14.19 12.47
N ALA A 286 -4.35 14.58 13.42
CA ALA A 286 -4.79 15.20 14.67
C ALA A 286 -5.48 16.54 14.44
#